data_3387340f413150a86cd28a49fe705bcd
#
_entry.id   3387340f413150a86cd28a49fe705bcd
#
_cell.length_a   1.000
_cell.length_b   1.000
_cell.length_c   1.000
_cell.angle_alpha   90.00
_cell.angle_beta   90.00
_cell.angle_gamma   90.00
#
_symmetry.space_group_name_H-M   'P 1'
#
loop_
_entity.id
_entity.type
_entity.pdbx_description
1 polymer ?
#
loop_
_entity_poly.entity_id
_entity_poly.type
_entity_poly.pdbx_seq_one_letter_code
_entity_poly.pdbx_strand_id
1 'polypeptide(L)'
;MIQISDLTFSWPGQSTPTLKINNLHIKKGEQLFLHGPSGSGKSTLLGLLAGIHTAQHGTIEILNENLAALNDAKRDKFRADHIGTIFQNFNLLPYLSPIDNVLLGCNFSKRRQANLKAINITAEAQALKLLNELGIDEDTQHRSVNELSIGQQQRVAAARAFIGQPELIIADEPTSALDADNRDIFIKQLFEQAEQYQATILFVSHDAGLASLFDRKVSLKDINGASL
;
A
#
# COMPACT_ATOMS: atom_id res chain seq x y z
N MET A 1 13.22 -1.33 -7.89
CA MET A 1 12.40 -1.48 -6.66
C MET A 1 11.50 -2.70 -6.76
N ILE A 2 10.58 -2.75 -7.72
CA ILE A 2 9.76 -3.93 -8.02
C ILE A 2 10.09 -4.41 -9.42
N GLN A 3 10.28 -5.72 -9.60
CA GLN A 3 10.45 -6.36 -10.89
C GLN A 3 9.55 -7.58 -10.97
N ILE A 4 8.66 -7.62 -11.97
CA ILE A 4 7.86 -8.79 -12.33
C ILE A 4 8.38 -9.33 -13.64
N SER A 5 8.60 -10.64 -13.74
CA SER A 5 9.03 -11.30 -14.97
C SER A 5 8.25 -12.60 -15.18
N ASP A 6 7.64 -12.74 -16.36
CA ASP A 6 6.91 -13.93 -16.84
C ASP A 6 5.88 -14.49 -15.85
N LEU A 7 5.24 -13.59 -15.11
CA LEU A 7 4.26 -13.91 -14.08
C LEU A 7 3.01 -14.58 -14.66
N THR A 8 2.65 -15.74 -14.11
CA THR A 8 1.34 -16.38 -14.38
C THR A 8 0.70 -16.78 -13.05
N PHE A 9 -0.55 -16.36 -12.86
CA PHE A 9 -1.35 -16.71 -11.70
C PHE A 9 -2.77 -17.10 -12.07
N SER A 10 -3.23 -18.21 -11.51
CA SER A 10 -4.63 -18.68 -11.57
C SER A 10 -5.14 -18.95 -10.16
N TRP A 11 -6.41 -18.66 -9.91
CA TRP A 11 -7.06 -19.09 -8.68
C TRP A 11 -7.26 -20.60 -8.66
N PRO A 12 -7.26 -21.26 -7.49
CA PRO A 12 -7.56 -22.67 -7.39
C PRO A 12 -8.89 -23.02 -8.09
N GLY A 13 -8.86 -24.04 -8.95
CA GLY A 13 -10.03 -24.49 -9.71
C GLY A 13 -10.31 -23.71 -11.01
N GLN A 14 -9.54 -22.69 -11.34
CA GLN A 14 -9.63 -21.99 -12.63
C GLN A 14 -8.65 -22.58 -13.64
N SER A 15 -9.13 -22.81 -14.87
CA SER A 15 -8.32 -23.29 -15.99
C SER A 15 -7.62 -22.16 -16.75
N THR A 16 -8.14 -20.94 -16.66
CA THR A 16 -7.58 -19.77 -17.31
C THR A 16 -6.84 -18.89 -16.30
N PRO A 17 -5.67 -18.37 -16.65
CA PRO A 17 -4.96 -17.42 -15.78
C PRO A 17 -5.76 -16.16 -15.52
N THR A 18 -5.75 -15.69 -14.26
CA THR A 18 -6.26 -14.36 -13.89
C THR A 18 -5.24 -13.28 -14.25
N LEU A 19 -3.95 -13.60 -14.12
CA LEU A 19 -2.85 -12.72 -14.49
C LEU A 19 -1.83 -13.46 -15.34
N LYS A 20 -1.37 -12.78 -16.40
CA LYS A 20 -0.23 -13.17 -17.23
C LYS A 20 0.54 -11.91 -17.60
N ILE A 21 1.57 -11.58 -16.83
CA ILE A 21 2.36 -10.34 -16.98
C ILE A 21 3.78 -10.69 -17.36
N ASN A 22 4.19 -10.36 -18.59
CA ASN A 22 5.53 -10.66 -19.07
C ASN A 22 6.58 -9.82 -18.35
N ASN A 23 6.33 -8.53 -18.18
CA ASN A 23 7.26 -7.62 -17.52
C ASN A 23 6.51 -6.43 -16.91
N LEU A 24 6.86 -6.11 -15.67
CA LEU A 24 6.51 -4.83 -15.03
C LEU A 24 7.66 -4.43 -14.11
N HIS A 25 8.21 -3.23 -14.34
CA HIS A 25 9.24 -2.67 -13.50
C HIS A 25 8.76 -1.36 -12.87
N ILE A 26 8.97 -1.20 -11.55
CA ILE A 26 8.69 0.02 -10.79
C ILE A 26 9.99 0.47 -10.13
N LYS A 27 10.38 1.73 -10.36
CA LYS A 27 11.62 2.30 -9.81
C LYS A 27 11.45 2.63 -8.32
N LYS A 28 12.56 2.77 -7.62
CA LYS A 28 12.55 3.28 -6.23
C LYS A 28 12.10 4.75 -6.22
N GLY A 29 11.19 5.09 -5.32
CA GLY A 29 10.62 6.44 -5.18
C GLY A 29 9.58 6.79 -6.25
N GLU A 30 9.27 5.90 -7.20
CA GLU A 30 8.27 6.13 -8.24
C GLU A 30 6.85 6.10 -7.65
N GLN A 31 6.03 7.04 -8.09
CA GLN A 31 4.60 7.09 -7.81
C GLN A 31 3.85 6.53 -9.02
N LEU A 32 3.55 5.23 -8.99
CA LEU A 32 2.89 4.53 -10.09
C LEU A 32 1.37 4.47 -9.89
N PHE A 33 0.63 4.91 -10.91
CA PHE A 33 -0.81 4.73 -11.01
C PHE A 33 -1.15 3.48 -11.81
N LEU A 34 -1.78 2.49 -11.17
CA LEU A 34 -2.26 1.27 -11.82
C LEU A 34 -3.78 1.34 -11.95
N HIS A 35 -4.27 1.30 -13.17
CA HIS A 35 -5.70 1.32 -13.44
C HIS A 35 -6.18 0.12 -14.26
N GLY A 36 -7.48 -0.12 -14.24
CA GLY A 36 -8.13 -1.16 -15.01
C GLY A 36 -9.58 -1.36 -14.58
N PRO A 37 -10.41 -1.98 -15.42
CA PRO A 37 -11.81 -2.23 -15.10
C PRO A 37 -11.96 -3.14 -13.89
N SER A 38 -13.16 -3.19 -13.31
CA SER A 38 -13.48 -4.19 -12.28
C SER A 38 -13.28 -5.59 -12.82
N GLY A 39 -12.73 -6.48 -11.98
CA GLY A 39 -12.44 -7.86 -12.39
C GLY A 39 -11.15 -8.05 -13.21
N SER A 40 -10.41 -7.00 -13.57
CA SER A 40 -9.16 -7.12 -14.37
C SER A 40 -7.97 -7.77 -13.64
N GLY A 41 -8.11 -8.11 -12.35
CA GLY A 41 -7.04 -8.75 -11.57
C GLY A 41 -6.21 -7.78 -10.71
N LYS A 42 -6.62 -6.49 -10.55
CA LYS A 42 -5.88 -5.51 -9.73
C LYS A 42 -5.61 -6.01 -8.31
N SER A 43 -6.64 -6.39 -7.57
CA SER A 43 -6.50 -6.87 -6.19
C SER A 43 -5.71 -8.20 -6.12
N THR A 44 -5.79 -9.03 -7.16
CA THR A 44 -4.96 -10.24 -7.28
C THR A 44 -3.48 -9.86 -7.42
N LEU A 45 -3.15 -8.89 -8.28
CA LEU A 45 -1.78 -8.41 -8.42
C LEU A 45 -1.26 -7.79 -7.12
N LEU A 46 -2.09 -6.97 -6.44
CA LEU A 46 -1.71 -6.41 -5.14
C LEU A 46 -1.47 -7.48 -4.08
N GLY A 47 -2.29 -8.53 -4.03
CA GLY A 47 -2.11 -9.67 -3.13
C GLY A 47 -0.81 -10.45 -3.40
N LEU A 48 -0.40 -10.55 -4.65
CA LEU A 48 0.88 -11.14 -5.04
C LEU A 48 2.06 -10.24 -4.64
N LEU A 49 1.98 -8.94 -4.90
CA LEU A 49 3.00 -7.96 -4.51
C LEU A 49 3.13 -7.85 -2.98
N ALA A 50 2.01 -7.94 -2.26
CA ALA A 50 2.03 -7.99 -0.81
C ALA A 50 2.49 -9.33 -0.24
N GLY A 51 2.80 -10.34 -1.08
CA GLY A 51 3.21 -11.67 -0.64
C GLY A 51 2.10 -12.46 0.08
N ILE A 52 0.84 -12.09 -0.11
CA ILE A 52 -0.33 -12.83 0.42
C ILE A 52 -0.57 -14.09 -0.42
N HIS A 53 -0.40 -13.94 -1.73
CA HIS A 53 -0.50 -15.05 -2.69
C HIS A 53 0.86 -15.34 -3.30
N THR A 54 1.05 -16.57 -3.79
CA THR A 54 2.27 -16.99 -4.48
C THR A 54 1.93 -17.33 -5.92
N ALA A 55 2.68 -16.79 -6.87
CA ALA A 55 2.51 -17.10 -8.29
C ALA A 55 2.92 -18.56 -8.58
N GLN A 56 2.23 -19.18 -9.53
CA GLN A 56 2.58 -20.52 -10.00
C GLN A 56 3.80 -20.50 -10.92
N HIS A 57 3.97 -19.43 -11.71
CA HIS A 57 5.10 -19.26 -12.62
C HIS A 57 5.59 -17.81 -12.62
N GLY A 58 6.86 -17.63 -13.00
CA GLY A 58 7.51 -16.32 -13.05
C GLY A 58 8.07 -15.88 -11.70
N THR A 59 8.53 -14.64 -11.66
CA THR A 59 9.15 -14.05 -10.47
C THR A 59 8.55 -12.70 -10.12
N ILE A 60 8.49 -12.43 -8.82
CA ILE A 60 8.19 -11.12 -8.26
C ILE A 60 9.32 -10.79 -7.31
N GLU A 61 10.15 -9.83 -7.71
CA GLU A 61 11.25 -9.34 -6.89
C GLU A 61 10.88 -7.95 -6.35
N ILE A 62 11.02 -7.77 -5.03
CA ILE A 62 10.84 -6.48 -4.35
C ILE A 62 12.08 -6.26 -3.50
N LEU A 63 12.76 -5.11 -3.65
CA LEU A 63 14.03 -4.81 -2.97
C LEU A 63 15.10 -5.88 -3.21
N ASN A 64 15.13 -6.47 -4.41
CA ASN A 64 15.99 -7.58 -4.82
C ASN A 64 15.73 -8.91 -4.06
N GLU A 65 14.60 -9.04 -3.38
CA GLU A 65 14.16 -10.27 -2.74
C GLU A 65 13.05 -10.93 -3.58
N ASN A 66 13.24 -12.17 -3.99
CA ASN A 66 12.23 -12.94 -4.73
C ASN A 66 11.20 -13.51 -3.75
N LEU A 67 9.99 -12.97 -3.77
CA LEU A 67 8.92 -13.36 -2.86
C LEU A 67 8.51 -14.83 -3.01
N ALA A 68 8.60 -15.38 -4.22
CA ALA A 68 8.24 -16.79 -4.48
C ALA A 68 9.23 -17.78 -3.82
N ALA A 69 10.48 -17.36 -3.58
CA ALA A 69 11.49 -18.17 -2.90
C ALA A 69 11.33 -18.17 -1.37
N LEU A 70 10.51 -17.29 -0.82
CA LEU A 70 10.28 -17.19 0.62
C LEU A 70 9.19 -18.17 1.06
N ASN A 71 9.38 -18.79 2.23
CA ASN A 71 8.29 -19.47 2.91
C ASN A 71 7.30 -18.46 3.52
N ASP A 72 6.12 -18.91 3.95
CA ASP A 72 5.04 -18.07 4.44
C ASP A 72 5.49 -17.12 5.56
N ALA A 73 6.19 -17.64 6.57
CA ALA A 73 6.67 -16.84 7.69
C ALA A 73 7.66 -15.75 7.27
N LYS A 74 8.52 -16.03 6.29
CA LYS A 74 9.46 -15.04 5.74
C LYS A 74 8.73 -13.99 4.88
N ARG A 75 7.71 -14.40 4.10
CA ARG A 75 6.87 -13.45 3.33
C ARG A 75 6.09 -12.54 4.25
N ASP A 76 5.50 -13.08 5.33
CA ASP A 76 4.79 -12.28 6.33
C ASP A 76 5.72 -11.26 6.99
N LYS A 77 6.93 -11.72 7.35
CA LYS A 77 7.95 -10.83 7.90
C LYS A 77 8.37 -9.77 6.89
N PHE A 78 8.62 -10.14 5.63
CA PHE A 78 8.98 -9.19 4.57
C PHE A 78 7.89 -8.13 4.39
N ARG A 79 6.62 -8.56 4.32
CA ARG A 79 5.47 -7.64 4.24
C ARG A 79 5.43 -6.69 5.42
N ALA A 80 5.54 -7.19 6.64
CA ALA A 80 5.54 -6.38 7.85
C ALA A 80 6.69 -5.36 7.87
N ASP A 81 7.87 -5.76 7.41
CA ASP A 81 9.07 -4.94 7.43
C ASP A 81 9.08 -3.85 6.35
N HIS A 82 8.59 -4.15 5.14
CA HIS A 82 8.87 -3.35 3.94
C HIS A 82 7.64 -2.74 3.27
N ILE A 83 6.42 -3.24 3.56
CA ILE A 83 5.21 -2.83 2.84
C ILE A 83 4.20 -2.19 3.77
N GLY A 84 3.84 -0.94 3.49
CA GLY A 84 2.66 -0.28 4.06
C GLY A 84 1.46 -0.48 3.14
N THR A 85 0.29 -0.82 3.69
CA THR A 85 -0.91 -1.03 2.88
C THR A 85 -2.04 -0.13 3.33
N ILE A 86 -2.66 0.57 2.36
CA ILE A 86 -3.91 1.30 2.52
C ILE A 86 -4.97 0.51 1.77
N PHE A 87 -5.91 -0.08 2.50
CA PHE A 87 -6.99 -0.89 1.94
C PHE A 87 -8.19 -0.03 1.58
N GLN A 88 -9.00 -0.48 0.64
CA GLN A 88 -10.25 0.18 0.24
C GLN A 88 -11.21 0.42 1.43
N ASN A 89 -11.31 -0.54 2.35
CA ASN A 89 -12.12 -0.44 3.57
C ASN A 89 -11.30 -0.01 4.80
N PHE A 90 -10.10 0.56 4.59
CA PHE A 90 -9.16 1.04 5.61
C PHE A 90 -8.67 -0.02 6.59
N ASN A 91 -9.47 -1.02 6.92
CA ASN A 91 -9.18 -2.12 7.87
C ASN A 91 -8.62 -1.61 9.21
N LEU A 92 -9.21 -0.54 9.73
CA LEU A 92 -8.91 -0.04 11.07
C LEU A 92 -9.62 -0.90 12.10
N LEU A 93 -8.98 -1.07 13.27
CA LEU A 93 -9.61 -1.72 14.41
C LEU A 93 -10.55 -0.72 15.10
N PRO A 94 -11.86 -0.93 15.06
CA PRO A 94 -12.84 0.10 15.39
C PRO A 94 -12.84 0.51 16.87
N TYR A 95 -12.36 -0.35 17.75
CA TYR A 95 -12.28 -0.14 19.21
C TYR A 95 -10.96 0.49 19.67
N LEU A 96 -9.99 0.69 18.75
CA LEU A 96 -8.74 1.37 19.02
C LEU A 96 -8.82 2.85 18.65
N SER A 97 -7.98 3.65 19.30
CA SER A 97 -7.75 5.04 18.90
C SER A 97 -6.99 5.14 17.56
N PRO A 98 -6.99 6.30 16.88
CA PRO A 98 -6.10 6.59 15.77
C PRO A 98 -4.64 6.27 16.05
N ILE A 99 -4.10 6.72 17.18
CA ILE A 99 -2.71 6.44 17.57
C ILE A 99 -2.46 4.93 17.66
N ASP A 100 -3.31 4.19 18.37
CA ASP A 100 -3.14 2.75 18.53
C ASP A 100 -3.23 2.00 17.20
N ASN A 101 -4.16 2.41 16.31
CA ASN A 101 -4.24 1.86 14.96
C ASN A 101 -2.95 2.10 14.15
N VAL A 102 -2.37 3.30 14.25
CA VAL A 102 -1.11 3.63 13.57
C VAL A 102 0.02 2.78 14.13
N LEU A 103 0.14 2.64 15.44
CA LEU A 103 1.18 1.86 16.11
C LEU A 103 1.20 0.38 15.72
N LEU A 104 0.06 -0.19 15.32
CA LEU A 104 0.01 -1.56 14.79
C LEU A 104 0.97 -1.78 13.62
N GLY A 105 1.23 -0.77 12.79
CA GLY A 105 2.17 -0.86 11.69
C GLY A 105 3.61 -1.15 12.12
N CYS A 106 3.99 -0.78 13.35
CA CYS A 106 5.31 -1.06 13.92
C CYS A 106 5.36 -2.29 14.82
N ASN A 107 4.24 -2.70 15.43
CA ASN A 107 4.23 -3.73 16.47
C ASN A 107 4.73 -5.09 15.98
N PHE A 108 4.54 -5.39 14.71
CA PHE A 108 4.94 -6.67 14.09
C PHE A 108 6.27 -6.60 13.34
N SER A 109 6.98 -5.44 13.35
CA SER A 109 8.23 -5.24 12.62
C SER A 109 9.34 -4.69 13.50
N LYS A 110 10.31 -5.56 13.82
CA LYS A 110 11.55 -5.12 14.48
C LYS A 110 12.37 -4.16 13.60
N ARG A 111 12.28 -4.31 12.26
CA ARG A 111 12.94 -3.41 11.31
C ARG A 111 12.36 -1.99 11.41
N ARG A 112 11.05 -1.84 11.34
CA ARG A 112 10.40 -0.52 11.46
C ARG A 112 10.72 0.15 12.80
N GLN A 113 10.72 -0.62 13.89
CA GLN A 113 11.15 -0.11 15.20
C GLN A 113 12.63 0.32 15.21
N ALA A 114 13.51 -0.45 14.54
CA ALA A 114 14.93 -0.11 14.41
C ALA A 114 15.14 1.15 13.56
N ASN A 115 14.38 1.34 12.47
CA ASN A 115 14.43 2.56 11.66
C ASN A 115 14.13 3.80 12.52
N LEU A 116 13.11 3.74 13.38
CA LEU A 116 12.75 4.85 14.27
C LEU A 116 13.83 5.12 15.31
N LYS A 117 14.40 4.07 15.90
CA LYS A 117 15.50 4.19 16.85
C LYS A 117 16.74 4.84 16.22
N ALA A 118 17.03 4.52 14.95
CA ALA A 118 18.17 5.08 14.23
C ALA A 118 18.08 6.60 14.05
N ILE A 119 16.88 7.16 14.04
CA ILE A 119 16.62 8.60 13.94
C ILE A 119 16.21 9.22 15.30
N ASN A 120 16.37 8.48 16.41
CA ASN A 120 16.04 8.90 17.77
C ASN A 120 14.58 9.35 17.96
N ILE A 121 13.64 8.69 17.29
CA ILE A 121 12.20 8.95 17.41
C ILE A 121 11.51 7.70 17.97
N THR A 122 10.58 7.88 18.91
CA THR A 122 9.71 6.79 19.37
C THR A 122 8.62 6.51 18.35
N ALA A 123 8.07 5.29 18.34
CA ALA A 123 6.94 4.95 17.46
C ALA A 123 5.72 5.85 17.73
N GLU A 124 5.47 6.17 19.00
CA GLU A 124 4.39 7.06 19.42
C GLU A 124 4.60 8.50 18.90
N ALA A 125 5.80 9.05 19.03
CA ALA A 125 6.11 10.38 18.51
C ALA A 125 5.96 10.45 16.99
N GLN A 126 6.36 9.38 16.25
CA GLN A 126 6.12 9.33 14.82
C GLN A 126 4.66 9.17 14.48
N ALA A 127 3.89 8.38 15.24
CA ALA A 127 2.45 8.21 15.00
C ALA A 127 1.71 9.55 15.15
N LEU A 128 1.98 10.30 16.22
CA LEU A 128 1.44 11.64 16.44
C LEU A 128 1.82 12.60 15.31
N LYS A 129 3.09 12.60 14.90
CA LYS A 129 3.57 13.42 13.79
C LYS A 129 2.82 13.11 12.49
N LEU A 130 2.73 11.82 12.11
CA LEU A 130 2.03 11.38 10.89
C LEU A 130 0.55 11.76 10.92
N LEU A 131 -0.13 11.58 12.06
CA LEU A 131 -1.54 11.95 12.21
C LEU A 131 -1.73 13.46 12.03
N ASN A 132 -0.88 14.29 12.65
CA ASN A 132 -0.92 15.74 12.48
C ASN A 132 -0.67 16.18 11.03
N GLU A 133 0.37 15.63 10.38
CA GLU A 133 0.70 15.94 8.97
C GLU A 133 -0.41 15.52 8.01
N LEU A 134 -1.18 14.50 8.35
CA LEU A 134 -2.36 14.05 7.60
C LEU A 134 -3.65 14.75 8.05
N GLY A 135 -3.58 15.75 8.93
CA GLY A 135 -4.71 16.59 9.31
C GLY A 135 -5.67 15.94 10.32
N ILE A 136 -5.18 15.04 11.17
CA ILE A 136 -5.90 14.52 12.34
C ILE A 136 -5.42 15.32 13.56
N ASP A 137 -6.31 16.15 14.11
CA ASP A 137 -6.02 17.01 15.26
C ASP A 137 -5.84 16.19 16.56
N GLU A 138 -5.22 16.80 17.56
CA GLU A 138 -4.85 16.17 18.82
C GLU A 138 -6.06 15.61 19.57
N ASP A 139 -7.18 16.32 19.58
CA ASP A 139 -8.42 15.85 20.24
C ASP A 139 -8.97 14.59 19.59
N THR A 140 -8.86 14.49 18.26
CA THR A 140 -9.34 13.35 17.46
C THR A 140 -8.43 12.13 17.61
N GLN A 141 -7.12 12.30 17.83
CA GLN A 141 -6.15 11.21 17.90
C GLN A 141 -6.42 10.19 19.02
N HIS A 142 -7.15 10.59 20.05
CA HIS A 142 -7.46 9.77 21.22
C HIS A 142 -8.89 9.22 21.26
N ARG A 143 -9.76 9.60 20.30
CA ARG A 143 -11.13 9.11 20.20
C ARG A 143 -11.19 7.69 19.67
N SER A 144 -12.35 7.05 19.73
CA SER A 144 -12.58 5.80 19.01
C SER A 144 -12.61 6.04 17.50
N VAL A 145 -11.99 5.16 16.70
CA VAL A 145 -12.03 5.25 15.23
C VAL A 145 -13.47 5.26 14.68
N ASN A 146 -14.42 4.63 15.39
CA ASN A 146 -15.82 4.64 14.99
C ASN A 146 -16.49 6.03 15.02
N GLU A 147 -15.90 6.99 15.73
CA GLU A 147 -16.40 8.36 15.81
C GLU A 147 -15.85 9.25 14.69
N LEU A 148 -14.91 8.75 13.92
CA LEU A 148 -14.24 9.49 12.86
C LEU A 148 -15.06 9.46 11.57
N SER A 149 -15.02 10.58 10.84
CA SER A 149 -15.51 10.61 9.46
C SER A 149 -14.72 9.64 8.56
N ILE A 150 -15.30 9.25 7.44
CA ILE A 150 -14.64 8.36 6.45
C ILE A 150 -13.29 8.93 6.01
N GLY A 151 -13.21 10.25 5.75
CA GLY A 151 -11.96 10.91 5.37
C GLY A 151 -10.91 10.89 6.50
N GLN A 152 -11.32 11.02 7.76
CA GLN A 152 -10.41 10.89 8.90
C GLN A 152 -9.92 9.46 9.05
N GLN A 153 -10.80 8.46 8.93
CA GLN A 153 -10.39 7.04 8.97
C GLN A 153 -9.38 6.71 7.86
N GLN A 154 -9.58 7.23 6.67
CA GLN A 154 -8.66 7.08 5.55
C GLN A 154 -7.27 7.66 5.88
N ARG A 155 -7.19 8.84 6.48
CA ARG A 155 -5.93 9.48 6.89
C ARG A 155 -5.22 8.69 7.99
N VAL A 156 -5.97 8.12 8.93
CA VAL A 156 -5.42 7.18 9.94
C VAL A 156 -4.85 5.93 9.27
N ALA A 157 -5.53 5.37 8.26
CA ALA A 157 -5.01 4.22 7.51
C ALA A 157 -3.73 4.56 6.73
N ALA A 158 -3.63 5.77 6.17
CA ALA A 158 -2.41 6.28 5.55
C ALA A 158 -1.28 6.42 6.57
N ALA A 159 -1.52 7.06 7.72
CA ALA A 159 -0.53 7.16 8.80
C ALA A 159 0.00 5.77 9.22
N ARG A 160 -0.89 4.79 9.39
CA ARG A 160 -0.52 3.40 9.69
C ARG A 160 0.34 2.76 8.60
N ALA A 161 0.11 3.10 7.34
CA ALA A 161 0.90 2.57 6.25
C ALA A 161 2.34 3.13 6.28
N PHE A 162 2.55 4.41 6.61
CA PHE A 162 3.86 5.06 6.61
C PHE A 162 4.69 4.88 7.89
N ILE A 163 4.09 4.51 9.02
CA ILE A 163 4.83 4.39 10.27
C ILE A 163 6.01 3.42 10.15
N GLY A 164 7.17 3.78 10.73
CA GLY A 164 8.39 2.99 10.67
C GLY A 164 9.06 2.97 9.29
N GLN A 165 8.62 3.84 8.36
CA GLN A 165 9.28 4.14 7.09
C GLN A 165 9.47 2.91 6.18
N PRO A 166 8.38 2.23 5.76
CA PRO A 166 8.47 1.16 4.77
C PRO A 166 8.88 1.72 3.41
N GLU A 167 9.55 0.90 2.61
CA GLU A 167 10.04 1.29 1.29
C GLU A 167 8.94 1.28 0.21
N LEU A 168 7.85 0.54 0.43
CA LEU A 168 6.73 0.41 -0.52
C LEU A 168 5.40 0.69 0.17
N ILE A 169 4.61 1.56 -0.44
CA ILE A 169 3.20 1.78 -0.09
C ILE A 169 2.32 1.22 -1.20
N ILE A 170 1.43 0.32 -0.84
CA ILE A 170 0.38 -0.21 -1.73
C ILE A 170 -0.95 0.41 -1.28
N ALA A 171 -1.60 1.16 -2.17
CA ALA A 171 -2.87 1.81 -1.90
C ALA A 171 -3.95 1.27 -2.86
N ASP A 172 -4.89 0.49 -2.33
CA ASP A 172 -5.98 -0.14 -3.09
C ASP A 172 -7.26 0.69 -2.97
N GLU A 173 -7.61 1.41 -4.05
CA GLU A 173 -8.79 2.29 -4.16
C GLU A 173 -8.95 3.25 -2.96
N PRO A 174 -7.87 3.89 -2.48
CA PRO A 174 -7.90 4.57 -1.18
C PRO A 174 -8.76 5.84 -1.19
N THR A 175 -9.16 6.33 -2.37
CA THR A 175 -9.94 7.57 -2.52
C THR A 175 -11.39 7.33 -2.92
N SER A 176 -11.85 6.08 -2.98
CA SER A 176 -13.18 5.71 -3.50
C SER A 176 -14.35 6.30 -2.71
N ALA A 177 -14.13 6.67 -1.45
CA ALA A 177 -15.15 7.21 -0.55
C ALA A 177 -15.07 8.74 -0.36
N LEU A 178 -14.20 9.44 -1.10
CA LEU A 178 -14.00 10.89 -1.02
C LEU A 178 -14.65 11.62 -2.18
N ASP A 179 -15.10 12.84 -1.89
CA ASP A 179 -15.41 13.85 -2.94
C ASP A 179 -14.11 14.35 -3.62
N ALA A 180 -14.25 15.10 -4.72
CA ALA A 180 -13.13 15.52 -5.55
C ALA A 180 -12.11 16.37 -4.78
N ASP A 181 -12.57 17.34 -3.99
CA ASP A 181 -11.68 18.27 -3.28
C ASP A 181 -10.87 17.56 -2.19
N ASN A 182 -11.54 16.75 -1.38
CA ASN A 182 -10.87 15.96 -0.32
C ASN A 182 -9.92 14.90 -0.88
N ARG A 183 -10.25 14.34 -2.05
CA ARG A 183 -9.42 13.38 -2.76
C ARG A 183 -8.08 13.97 -3.18
N ASP A 184 -8.10 15.15 -3.81
CA ASP A 184 -6.88 15.80 -4.31
C ASP A 184 -5.97 16.24 -3.14
N ILE A 185 -6.55 16.74 -2.06
CA ILE A 185 -5.84 17.06 -0.82
C ILE A 185 -5.18 15.80 -0.25
N PHE A 186 -5.91 14.69 -0.17
CA PHE A 186 -5.38 13.44 0.37
C PHE A 186 -4.23 12.87 -0.48
N ILE A 187 -4.35 12.89 -1.82
CA ILE A 187 -3.29 12.40 -2.72
C ILE A 187 -2.04 13.25 -2.55
N LYS A 188 -2.18 14.58 -2.46
CA LYS A 188 -1.06 15.48 -2.21
C LYS A 188 -0.35 15.15 -0.89
N GLN A 189 -1.11 14.99 0.20
CA GLN A 189 -0.56 14.59 1.51
C GLN A 189 0.15 13.23 1.43
N LEU A 190 -0.41 12.26 0.69
CA LEU A 190 0.19 10.95 0.48
C LEU A 190 1.55 11.06 -0.23
N PHE A 191 1.66 11.92 -1.25
CA PHE A 191 2.90 12.14 -1.98
C PHE A 191 3.95 12.87 -1.15
N GLU A 192 3.56 13.87 -0.36
CA GLU A 192 4.44 14.56 0.57
C GLU A 192 5.07 13.57 1.59
N GLN A 193 4.25 12.64 2.11
CA GLN A 193 4.77 11.59 2.99
C GLN A 193 5.71 10.63 2.25
N ALA A 194 5.37 10.24 1.03
CA ALA A 194 6.21 9.34 0.23
C ALA A 194 7.57 9.99 -0.11
N GLU A 195 7.58 11.25 -0.47
CA GLU A 195 8.82 12.00 -0.73
C GLU A 195 9.67 12.12 0.54
N GLN A 196 9.06 12.51 1.66
CA GLN A 196 9.74 12.65 2.94
C GLN A 196 10.42 11.36 3.40
N TYR A 197 9.78 10.20 3.20
CA TYR A 197 10.29 8.89 3.60
C TYR A 197 10.93 8.10 2.46
N GLN A 198 11.05 8.68 1.25
CA GLN A 198 11.60 8.05 0.05
C GLN A 198 10.89 6.72 -0.28
N ALA A 199 9.60 6.65 -0.01
CA ALA A 199 8.77 5.48 -0.29
C ALA A 199 8.32 5.46 -1.75
N THR A 200 8.23 4.25 -2.32
CA THR A 200 7.61 4.00 -3.62
C THR A 200 6.11 3.83 -3.41
N ILE A 201 5.27 4.43 -4.25
CA ILE A 201 3.82 4.27 -4.19
C ILE A 201 3.32 3.45 -5.39
N LEU A 202 2.59 2.39 -5.11
CA LEU A 202 1.71 1.73 -6.07
C LEU A 202 0.26 2.07 -5.70
N PHE A 203 -0.32 2.98 -6.46
CA PHE A 203 -1.70 3.44 -6.25
C PHE A 203 -2.63 2.81 -7.27
N VAL A 204 -3.65 2.14 -6.79
CA VAL A 204 -4.64 1.47 -7.63
C VAL A 204 -5.96 2.23 -7.56
N SER A 205 -6.51 2.58 -8.71
CA SER A 205 -7.84 3.15 -8.80
C SER A 205 -8.50 2.87 -10.16
N HIS A 206 -9.81 2.94 -10.20
CA HIS A 206 -10.59 2.92 -11.43
C HIS A 206 -10.85 4.34 -11.98
N ASP A 207 -10.59 5.40 -11.20
CA ASP A 207 -10.74 6.80 -11.63
C ASP A 207 -9.53 7.25 -12.43
N ALA A 208 -9.63 7.13 -13.76
CA ALA A 208 -8.56 7.52 -14.68
C ALA A 208 -8.21 9.02 -14.63
N GLY A 209 -9.08 9.87 -14.07
CA GLY A 209 -8.84 11.30 -13.91
C GLY A 209 -7.64 11.62 -13.01
N LEU A 210 -7.31 10.70 -12.10
CA LEU A 210 -6.17 10.85 -11.18
C LEU A 210 -4.81 10.60 -11.83
N ALA A 211 -4.78 9.95 -12.98
CA ALA A 211 -3.54 9.47 -13.60
C ALA A 211 -2.51 10.58 -13.89
N SER A 212 -2.97 11.81 -14.12
CA SER A 212 -2.09 12.97 -14.39
C SER A 212 -1.31 13.46 -13.16
N LEU A 213 -1.67 13.02 -11.96
CA LEU A 213 -0.99 13.38 -10.71
C LEU A 213 0.24 12.51 -10.43
N PHE A 214 0.40 11.39 -11.14
CA PHE A 214 1.43 10.38 -10.89
C PHE A 214 2.56 10.44 -11.92
N ASP A 215 3.76 9.97 -11.54
CA ASP A 215 4.93 9.90 -12.42
C ASP A 215 4.68 9.06 -13.67
N ARG A 216 3.96 7.95 -13.48
CA ARG A 216 3.61 7.02 -14.55
C ARG A 216 2.27 6.34 -14.29
N LYS A 217 1.52 6.15 -15.37
CA LYS A 217 0.31 5.33 -15.39
C LYS A 217 0.56 4.01 -16.13
N VAL A 218 -0.04 2.95 -15.61
CA VAL A 218 -0.04 1.63 -16.24
C VAL A 218 -1.49 1.11 -16.25
N SER A 219 -1.95 0.67 -17.42
CA SER A 219 -3.21 -0.04 -17.55
C SER A 219 -2.95 -1.53 -17.31
N LEU A 220 -3.60 -2.12 -16.32
CA LEU A 220 -3.46 -3.56 -16.10
C LEU A 220 -3.91 -4.36 -17.33
N LYS A 221 -4.93 -3.86 -18.07
CA LYS A 221 -5.38 -4.49 -19.31
C LYS A 221 -4.27 -4.57 -20.36
N ASP A 222 -3.40 -3.55 -20.43
CA ASP A 222 -2.36 -3.49 -21.47
C ASP A 222 -1.17 -4.40 -21.16
N ILE A 223 -0.94 -4.69 -19.87
CA ILE A 223 0.17 -5.55 -19.44
C ILE A 223 -0.26 -6.98 -19.09
N ASN A 224 -1.56 -7.22 -18.91
CA ASN A 224 -2.11 -8.53 -18.61
C ASN A 224 -2.52 -9.26 -19.90
N GLY A 225 -1.71 -10.22 -20.33
CA GLY A 225 -2.00 -11.07 -21.49
C GLY A 225 -2.93 -12.25 -21.18
N ALA A 226 -3.55 -12.31 -20.01
CA ALA A 226 -4.59 -13.29 -19.72
C ALA A 226 -5.83 -12.95 -20.57
N SER A 227 -6.36 -13.95 -21.27
CA SER A 227 -7.64 -13.81 -21.97
C SER A 227 -8.73 -13.72 -20.91
N LEU A 228 -9.30 -12.53 -20.73
CA LEU A 228 -10.47 -12.28 -19.86
C LEU A 228 -11.75 -12.74 -20.55
#